data_d74e3e87772ed42fb23bb201fdd7296d
#
_entry.id   d74e3e87772ed42fb23bb201fdd7296d
#
_cell.length_a   1.000
_cell.length_b   1.000
_cell.length_c   1.000
_cell.angle_alpha   90.00
_cell.angle_beta   90.00
_cell.angle_gamma   90.00
#
_symmetry.space_group_name_H-M   'P 1'
#
loop_
_entity.id
_entity.type
_entity.pdbx_description
1 polymer ?
#
loop_
_entity_poly.entity_id
_entity_poly.type
_entity_poly.pdbx_seq_one_letter_code
_entity_poly.pdbx_strand_id
1 'polypeptide(L)'
;MENRNNVTEFILLGFSQKKETEILWFLLFLLCYVAILIGNLLVTISIASSQLVKQPMYFFLSHLSLTDLCYTSTVTPKLIADLLAAKKIIFYHGCMTQLFTMHFFGVIEVFILIGMACDRYVTIFKPLLYTLIMTRQKCIAMIAACCAGGFLRSFGQFLLAIFLPYCGPCVSFAETGLH
;
A
#
# COMPACT_ATOMS: atom_id res chain seq x y z
N MET A 1 2.40 30.30 27.75
CA MET A 1 2.57 28.81 27.73
C MET A 1 1.26 28.24 27.22
N GLU A 2 1.10 28.19 25.92
CA GLU A 2 -0.12 27.76 25.29
C GLU A 2 -0.11 26.23 25.16
N ASN A 3 -1.20 25.67 25.66
CA ASN A 3 -1.46 24.24 25.79
C ASN A 3 -1.13 23.51 24.49
N ARG A 4 -0.16 22.59 24.52
CA ARG A 4 0.07 21.61 23.45
C ARG A 4 -1.11 20.65 23.43
N ASN A 5 -2.19 21.10 22.85
CA ASN A 5 -3.43 20.35 22.79
C ASN A 5 -3.28 19.18 21.85
N ASN A 6 -3.56 18.02 22.37
CA ASN A 6 -3.78 16.77 21.68
C ASN A 6 -4.64 17.02 20.43
N VAL A 7 -4.01 16.96 19.27
CA VAL A 7 -4.75 16.90 17.98
C VAL A 7 -5.42 15.54 17.98
N THR A 8 -6.74 15.55 18.18
CA THR A 8 -7.53 14.31 18.23
C THR A 8 -8.20 13.97 16.92
N GLU A 9 -8.40 14.98 16.05
CA GLU A 9 -9.16 14.83 14.82
C GLU A 9 -8.55 15.68 13.69
N PHE A 10 -8.57 15.13 12.46
CA PHE A 10 -8.20 15.83 11.24
C PHE A 10 -9.43 16.01 10.37
N ILE A 11 -9.58 17.19 9.77
CA ILE A 11 -10.63 17.46 8.79
C ILE A 11 -10.02 17.30 7.40
N LEU A 12 -10.53 16.34 6.63
CA LEU A 12 -10.14 16.17 5.23
C LEU A 12 -10.97 17.11 4.35
N LEU A 13 -10.30 18.00 3.61
CA LEU A 13 -10.94 18.78 2.55
C LEU A 13 -11.30 17.85 1.38
N GLY A 14 -12.59 17.81 1.03
CA GLY A 14 -13.11 16.88 0.03
C GLY A 14 -12.74 17.27 -1.40
N PHE A 15 -12.71 16.28 -2.27
CA PHE A 15 -12.33 16.36 -3.68
C PHE A 15 -13.27 17.20 -4.55
N SER A 16 -14.50 17.49 -4.12
CA SER A 16 -15.47 18.25 -4.92
C SER A 16 -16.57 18.89 -4.06
N GLN A 17 -17.05 20.05 -4.49
CA GLN A 17 -18.19 20.76 -3.87
C GLN A 17 -19.56 20.33 -4.45
N LYS A 18 -19.60 19.51 -5.53
CA LYS A 18 -20.85 19.07 -6.16
C LYS A 18 -21.16 17.62 -5.79
N LYS A 19 -22.33 17.38 -5.18
CA LYS A 19 -22.79 16.03 -4.78
C LYS A 19 -22.80 15.01 -5.92
N GLU A 20 -23.13 15.42 -7.14
CA GLU A 20 -23.13 14.53 -8.31
C GLU A 20 -21.74 14.00 -8.63
N THR A 21 -20.71 14.84 -8.49
CA THR A 21 -19.32 14.46 -8.71
C THR A 21 -18.83 13.52 -7.60
N GLU A 22 -19.25 13.71 -6.36
CA GLU A 22 -18.89 12.83 -5.23
C GLU A 22 -19.47 11.40 -5.43
N ILE A 23 -20.72 11.29 -5.90
CA ILE A 23 -21.36 10.01 -6.20
C ILE A 23 -20.61 9.29 -7.36
N LEU A 24 -20.23 10.03 -8.40
CA LEU A 24 -19.48 9.46 -9.52
C LEU A 24 -18.12 8.91 -9.05
N TRP A 25 -17.37 9.66 -8.25
CA TRP A 25 -16.12 9.22 -7.67
C TRP A 25 -16.32 8.01 -6.74
N PHE A 26 -17.37 8.02 -5.92
CA PHE A 26 -17.71 6.88 -5.06
C PHE A 26 -17.91 5.59 -5.89
N LEU A 27 -18.72 5.64 -6.94
CA LEU A 27 -18.99 4.49 -7.80
C LEU A 27 -17.72 4.01 -8.52
N LEU A 28 -16.90 4.94 -9.00
CA LEU A 28 -15.64 4.62 -9.65
C LEU A 28 -14.67 3.92 -8.70
N PHE A 29 -14.45 4.49 -7.51
CA PHE A 29 -13.55 3.89 -6.51
C PHE A 29 -14.08 2.54 -6.00
N LEU A 30 -15.40 2.41 -5.82
CA LEU A 30 -16.01 1.14 -5.43
C LEU A 30 -15.79 0.07 -6.50
N LEU A 31 -16.01 0.41 -7.78
CA LEU A 31 -15.78 -0.52 -8.90
C LEU A 31 -14.32 -0.94 -8.96
N CYS A 32 -13.39 0.00 -8.89
CA CYS A 32 -11.95 -0.27 -8.87
C CYS A 32 -11.57 -1.17 -7.68
N TYR A 33 -12.09 -0.87 -6.49
CA TYR A 33 -11.84 -1.67 -5.29
C TYR A 33 -12.26 -3.12 -5.46
N VAL A 34 -13.49 -3.35 -5.92
CA VAL A 34 -14.00 -4.71 -6.18
C VAL A 34 -13.16 -5.43 -7.23
N ALA A 35 -12.81 -4.74 -8.33
CA ALA A 35 -11.97 -5.30 -9.39
C ALA A 35 -10.58 -5.70 -8.89
N ILE A 36 -9.94 -4.87 -8.07
CA ILE A 36 -8.63 -5.16 -7.45
C ILE A 36 -8.74 -6.37 -6.52
N LEU A 37 -9.76 -6.43 -5.65
CA LEU A 37 -9.95 -7.56 -4.73
C LEU A 37 -10.14 -8.87 -5.49
N ILE A 38 -11.05 -8.89 -6.46
CA ILE A 38 -11.34 -10.10 -7.25
C ILE A 38 -10.10 -10.51 -8.05
N GLY A 39 -9.43 -9.58 -8.73
CA GLY A 39 -8.26 -9.86 -9.54
C GLY A 39 -7.11 -10.46 -8.72
N ASN A 40 -6.73 -9.82 -7.64
CA ASN A 40 -5.64 -10.30 -6.79
C ASN A 40 -5.99 -11.61 -6.05
N LEU A 41 -7.26 -11.79 -5.65
CA LEU A 41 -7.70 -13.04 -5.05
C LEU A 41 -7.64 -14.21 -6.05
N LEU A 42 -8.11 -13.99 -7.29
CA LEU A 42 -8.04 -15.00 -8.35
C LEU A 42 -6.59 -15.38 -8.68
N VAL A 43 -5.68 -14.41 -8.78
CA VAL A 43 -4.25 -14.65 -8.99
C VAL A 43 -3.67 -15.50 -7.86
N THR A 44 -3.93 -15.11 -6.61
CA THR A 44 -3.43 -15.80 -5.42
C THR A 44 -3.93 -17.25 -5.37
N ILE A 45 -5.24 -17.49 -5.57
CA ILE A 45 -5.85 -18.83 -5.55
C ILE A 45 -5.31 -19.67 -6.71
N SER A 46 -5.24 -19.11 -7.92
CA SER A 46 -4.75 -19.84 -9.10
C SER A 46 -3.33 -20.32 -8.94
N ILE A 47 -2.45 -19.48 -8.39
CA ILE A 47 -1.05 -19.84 -8.14
C ILE A 47 -0.95 -20.85 -6.99
N ALA A 48 -1.69 -20.65 -5.89
CA ALA A 48 -1.67 -21.55 -4.74
C ALA A 48 -2.19 -22.95 -5.07
N SER A 49 -3.20 -23.05 -5.94
CA SER A 49 -3.80 -24.32 -6.37
C SER A 49 -2.97 -25.06 -7.42
N SER A 50 -1.95 -24.43 -7.98
CA SER A 50 -1.13 -24.98 -9.07
C SER A 50 0.29 -25.31 -8.61
N GLN A 51 0.99 -26.15 -9.41
CA GLN A 51 2.42 -26.40 -9.19
C GLN A 51 3.31 -25.18 -9.55
N LEU A 52 2.70 -24.11 -10.06
CA LEU A 52 3.39 -22.89 -10.48
C LEU A 52 4.05 -22.16 -9.30
N VAL A 53 3.54 -22.33 -8.08
CA VAL A 53 4.12 -21.74 -6.85
C VAL A 53 5.60 -22.17 -6.63
N LYS A 54 6.05 -23.25 -7.28
CA LYS A 54 7.45 -23.70 -7.20
C LYS A 54 8.40 -22.83 -8.02
N GLN A 55 7.89 -22.11 -9.02
CA GLN A 55 8.72 -21.22 -9.84
C GLN A 55 8.86 -19.86 -9.14
N PRO A 56 10.08 -19.30 -9.06
CA PRO A 56 10.36 -18.04 -8.35
C PRO A 56 9.47 -16.88 -8.76
N MET A 57 9.22 -16.71 -10.05
CA MET A 57 8.38 -15.65 -10.57
C MET A 57 6.95 -15.69 -10.01
N TYR A 58 6.30 -16.86 -10.03
CA TYR A 58 4.94 -17.01 -9.50
C TYR A 58 4.87 -16.89 -7.98
N PHE A 59 5.97 -17.28 -7.32
CA PHE A 59 6.12 -17.05 -5.89
C PHE A 59 6.10 -15.54 -5.56
N PHE A 60 6.88 -14.72 -6.27
CA PHE A 60 6.85 -13.27 -6.11
C PHE A 60 5.49 -12.67 -6.49
N LEU A 61 4.88 -13.13 -7.58
CA LEU A 61 3.56 -12.66 -8.03
C LEU A 61 2.47 -12.94 -7.00
N SER A 62 2.49 -14.11 -6.36
CA SER A 62 1.54 -14.44 -5.28
C SER A 62 1.70 -13.51 -4.08
N HIS A 63 2.95 -13.20 -3.68
CA HIS A 63 3.21 -12.26 -2.58
C HIS A 63 2.83 -10.84 -2.95
N LEU A 64 3.04 -10.42 -4.19
CA LEU A 64 2.58 -9.12 -4.68
C LEU A 64 1.06 -9.00 -4.56
N SER A 65 0.31 -10.00 -5.08
CA SER A 65 -1.15 -10.01 -4.98
C SER A 65 -1.66 -10.02 -3.55
N LEU A 66 -1.00 -10.71 -2.63
CA LEU A 66 -1.32 -10.66 -1.20
C LEU A 66 -1.07 -9.26 -0.59
N THR A 67 0.04 -8.62 -0.96
CA THR A 67 0.37 -7.27 -0.52
C THR A 67 -0.66 -6.28 -1.03
N ASP A 68 -1.05 -6.37 -2.30
CA ASP A 68 -2.11 -5.53 -2.91
C ASP A 68 -3.45 -5.70 -2.19
N LEU A 69 -3.84 -6.94 -1.84
CA LEU A 69 -5.05 -7.20 -1.06
C LEU A 69 -5.00 -6.53 0.31
N CYS A 70 -3.89 -6.66 1.03
CA CYS A 70 -3.71 -6.05 2.34
C CYS A 70 -3.72 -4.51 2.25
N TYR A 71 -2.96 -3.96 1.31
CA TYR A 71 -2.88 -2.51 1.07
C TYR A 71 -4.25 -1.92 0.75
N THR A 72 -4.92 -2.49 -0.25
CA THR A 72 -6.22 -2.01 -0.72
C THR A 72 -7.28 -2.13 0.37
N SER A 73 -7.28 -3.23 1.14
CA SER A 73 -8.26 -3.44 2.23
C SER A 73 -8.06 -2.50 3.42
N THR A 74 -6.88 -1.93 3.61
CA THR A 74 -6.63 -0.97 4.70
C THR A 74 -6.91 0.47 4.30
N VAL A 75 -6.67 0.84 3.05
CA VAL A 75 -6.76 2.23 2.57
C VAL A 75 -8.12 2.55 1.98
N THR A 76 -8.60 1.70 1.07
CA THR A 76 -9.76 2.00 0.22
C THR A 76 -11.10 2.08 0.96
N PRO A 77 -11.43 1.21 1.93
CA PRO A 77 -12.72 1.30 2.62
C PRO A 77 -12.93 2.62 3.34
N LYS A 78 -11.88 3.16 3.95
CA LYS A 78 -11.92 4.47 4.61
C LYS A 78 -12.12 5.58 3.59
N LEU A 79 -11.38 5.56 2.47
CA LEU A 79 -11.52 6.53 1.40
C LEU A 79 -12.95 6.56 0.84
N ILE A 80 -13.52 5.38 0.59
CA ILE A 80 -14.90 5.23 0.08
C ILE A 80 -15.92 5.75 1.10
N ALA A 81 -15.75 5.44 2.38
CA ALA A 81 -16.63 5.93 3.44
C ALA A 81 -16.55 7.45 3.58
N ASP A 82 -15.36 8.04 3.48
CA ASP A 82 -15.15 9.48 3.60
C ASP A 82 -15.72 10.26 2.41
N LEU A 83 -15.87 9.66 1.23
CA LEU A 83 -16.52 10.28 0.08
C LEU A 83 -18.01 10.53 0.31
N LEU A 84 -18.68 9.68 1.10
CA LEU A 84 -20.10 9.82 1.42
C LEU A 84 -20.37 10.55 2.73
N ALA A 85 -19.35 10.75 3.56
CA ALA A 85 -19.49 11.38 4.85
C ALA A 85 -19.70 12.89 4.72
N ALA A 86 -20.71 13.43 5.42
CA ALA A 86 -20.96 14.88 5.48
C ALA A 86 -19.84 15.64 6.21
N LYS A 87 -19.15 14.98 7.15
CA LYS A 87 -17.96 15.49 7.83
C LYS A 87 -16.82 14.48 7.63
N LYS A 88 -15.76 14.90 6.97
CA LYS A 88 -14.57 14.11 6.68
C LYS A 88 -13.61 14.20 7.87
N ILE A 89 -13.90 13.46 8.93
CA ILE A 89 -13.10 13.44 10.17
C ILE A 89 -12.34 12.12 10.24
N ILE A 90 -11.03 12.20 10.43
CA ILE A 90 -10.21 11.05 10.75
C ILE A 90 -9.56 11.25 12.13
N PHE A 91 -9.68 10.25 13.00
CA PHE A 91 -8.96 10.26 14.27
C PHE A 91 -7.45 10.17 14.05
N TYR A 92 -6.68 10.86 14.87
CA TYR A 92 -5.22 10.90 14.79
C TYR A 92 -4.60 9.49 14.67
N HIS A 93 -5.02 8.56 15.51
CA HIS A 93 -4.54 7.17 15.45
C HIS A 93 -4.87 6.46 14.13
N GLY A 94 -6.06 6.70 13.59
CA GLY A 94 -6.46 6.15 12.29
C GLY A 94 -5.61 6.70 11.15
N CYS A 95 -5.34 7.99 11.13
CA CYS A 95 -4.48 8.65 10.16
C CYS A 95 -3.04 8.10 10.22
N MET A 96 -2.47 7.99 11.43
CA MET A 96 -1.11 7.48 11.63
C MET A 96 -0.98 6.01 11.23
N THR A 97 -1.96 5.18 11.56
CA THR A 97 -2.00 3.76 11.15
C THR A 97 -2.08 3.64 9.63
N GLN A 98 -2.94 4.42 8.99
CA GLN A 98 -3.08 4.43 7.54
C GLN A 98 -1.80 4.88 6.86
N LEU A 99 -1.16 5.94 7.34
CA LEU A 99 0.12 6.44 6.84
C LEU A 99 1.21 5.36 6.94
N PHE A 100 1.34 4.72 8.11
CA PHE A 100 2.29 3.62 8.31
C PHE A 100 2.04 2.48 7.33
N THR A 101 0.79 2.04 7.21
CA THR A 101 0.39 0.92 6.36
C THR A 101 0.66 1.20 4.89
N MET A 102 0.32 2.41 4.42
CA MET A 102 0.60 2.85 3.05
C MET A 102 2.09 2.76 2.72
N HIS A 103 2.95 3.31 3.56
CA HIS A 103 4.38 3.28 3.33
C HIS A 103 4.95 1.87 3.43
N PHE A 104 4.46 1.07 4.39
CA PHE A 104 4.92 -0.30 4.60
C PHE A 104 4.65 -1.17 3.37
N PHE A 105 3.41 -1.28 2.94
CA PHE A 105 3.05 -2.10 1.79
C PHE A 105 3.59 -1.54 0.48
N GLY A 106 3.56 -0.23 0.27
CA GLY A 106 4.09 0.39 -0.93
C GLY A 106 5.58 0.12 -1.15
N VAL A 107 6.38 0.12 -0.08
CA VAL A 107 7.80 -0.25 -0.17
C VAL A 107 7.97 -1.73 -0.48
N ILE A 108 7.18 -2.61 0.15
CA ILE A 108 7.22 -4.06 -0.12
C ILE A 108 6.90 -4.34 -1.60
N GLU A 109 5.86 -3.72 -2.16
CA GLU A 109 5.48 -3.85 -3.57
C GLU A 109 6.64 -3.51 -4.50
N VAL A 110 7.29 -2.35 -4.30
CA VAL A 110 8.45 -1.94 -5.10
C VAL A 110 9.58 -2.96 -5.03
N PHE A 111 9.90 -3.46 -3.85
CA PHE A 111 10.94 -4.47 -3.69
C PHE A 111 10.59 -5.82 -4.32
N ILE A 112 9.33 -6.25 -4.25
CA ILE A 112 8.87 -7.47 -4.93
C ILE A 112 9.01 -7.30 -6.45
N LEU A 113 8.64 -6.15 -7.01
CA LEU A 113 8.82 -5.84 -8.43
C LEU A 113 10.30 -5.88 -8.84
N ILE A 114 11.21 -5.35 -8.01
CA ILE A 114 12.65 -5.46 -8.24
C ILE A 114 13.08 -6.93 -8.21
N GLY A 115 12.58 -7.74 -7.27
CA GLY A 115 12.83 -9.17 -7.22
C GLY A 115 12.40 -9.91 -8.48
N MET A 116 11.20 -9.58 -9.01
CA MET A 116 10.73 -10.12 -10.29
C MET A 116 11.58 -9.67 -11.48
N ALA A 117 12.03 -8.43 -11.50
CA ALA A 117 12.94 -7.93 -12.54
C ALA A 117 14.29 -8.66 -12.50
N CYS A 118 14.85 -8.91 -11.30
CA CYS A 118 16.06 -9.69 -11.11
C CYS A 118 15.87 -11.15 -11.59
N ASP A 119 14.73 -11.77 -11.29
CA ASP A 119 14.40 -13.11 -11.77
C ASP A 119 14.40 -13.18 -13.30
N ARG A 120 13.76 -12.21 -13.95
CA ARG A 120 13.76 -12.10 -15.42
C ARG A 120 15.15 -11.86 -16.00
N TYR A 121 15.94 -10.98 -15.38
CA TYR A 121 17.31 -10.73 -15.80
C TYR A 121 18.15 -12.02 -15.77
N VAL A 122 18.11 -12.77 -14.68
CA VAL A 122 18.87 -14.01 -14.54
C VAL A 122 18.40 -15.07 -15.52
N THR A 123 17.09 -15.18 -15.77
CA THR A 123 16.50 -16.13 -16.73
C THR A 123 17.02 -15.89 -18.16
N ILE A 124 17.14 -14.63 -18.55
CA ILE A 124 17.54 -14.27 -19.92
C ILE A 124 19.06 -14.31 -20.10
N PHE A 125 19.81 -13.72 -19.18
CA PHE A 125 21.26 -13.54 -19.36
C PHE A 125 22.13 -14.67 -18.80
N LYS A 126 21.61 -15.45 -17.84
CA LYS A 126 22.36 -16.50 -17.16
C LYS A 126 21.55 -17.80 -16.98
N PRO A 127 21.01 -18.39 -18.05
CA PRO A 127 20.10 -19.54 -17.94
C PRO A 127 20.75 -20.76 -17.27
N LEU A 128 22.04 -21.01 -17.49
CA LEU A 128 22.77 -22.14 -16.90
C LEU A 128 22.99 -22.00 -15.39
N LEU A 129 22.99 -20.76 -14.87
CA LEU A 129 23.19 -20.47 -13.46
C LEU A 129 21.86 -20.20 -12.73
N TYR A 130 20.73 -20.21 -13.44
CA TYR A 130 19.43 -19.85 -12.91
C TYR A 130 19.06 -20.66 -11.67
N THR A 131 19.16 -21.98 -11.73
CA THR A 131 18.82 -22.89 -10.61
C THR A 131 19.72 -22.71 -9.40
N LEU A 132 20.94 -22.20 -9.61
CA LEU A 132 21.90 -21.94 -8.53
C LEU A 132 21.66 -20.57 -7.88
N ILE A 133 21.25 -19.58 -8.69
CA ILE A 133 21.02 -18.19 -8.24
C ILE A 133 19.63 -18.04 -7.64
N MET A 134 18.58 -18.56 -8.31
CA MET A 134 17.18 -18.40 -7.90
C MET A 134 16.65 -19.62 -7.14
N THR A 135 17.27 -19.91 -6.00
CA THR A 135 16.77 -20.95 -5.09
C THR A 135 15.61 -20.41 -4.25
N ARG A 136 14.67 -21.29 -3.87
CA ARG A 136 13.51 -20.92 -3.03
C ARG A 136 13.91 -20.24 -1.73
N GLN A 137 14.99 -20.68 -1.11
CA GLN A 137 15.51 -20.06 0.12
C GLN A 137 15.93 -18.59 -0.09
N LYS A 138 16.59 -18.30 -1.23
CA LYS A 138 16.99 -16.94 -1.58
C LYS A 138 15.77 -16.06 -1.88
N CYS A 139 14.75 -16.57 -2.55
CA CYS A 139 13.51 -15.83 -2.78
C CYS A 139 12.80 -15.48 -1.47
N ILE A 140 12.73 -16.43 -0.51
CA ILE A 140 12.18 -16.17 0.82
C ILE A 140 13.02 -15.13 1.57
N ALA A 141 14.35 -15.24 1.52
CA ALA A 141 15.25 -14.27 2.14
C ALA A 141 15.08 -12.86 1.54
N MET A 142 14.88 -12.77 0.22
CA MET A 142 14.60 -11.49 -0.45
C MET A 142 13.29 -10.88 0.07
N ILE A 143 12.21 -11.64 0.16
CA ILE A 143 10.94 -11.14 0.70
C ILE A 143 11.08 -10.73 2.17
N ALA A 144 11.77 -11.52 2.98
CA ALA A 144 12.02 -11.16 4.38
C ALA A 144 12.84 -9.85 4.50
N ALA A 145 13.84 -9.65 3.65
CA ALA A 145 14.60 -8.41 3.58
C ALA A 145 13.72 -7.22 3.12
N CYS A 146 12.81 -7.45 2.16
CA CYS A 146 11.84 -6.45 1.72
C CYS A 146 10.90 -6.03 2.86
N CYS A 147 10.38 -6.99 3.62
CA CYS A 147 9.53 -6.72 4.78
C CYS A 147 10.28 -5.94 5.87
N ALA A 148 11.52 -6.32 6.16
CA ALA A 148 12.36 -5.61 7.14
C ALA A 148 12.66 -4.18 6.69
N GLY A 149 13.05 -4.00 5.43
CA GLY A 149 13.30 -2.67 4.84
C GLY A 149 12.05 -1.80 4.80
N GLY A 150 10.90 -2.37 4.42
CA GLY A 150 9.60 -1.71 4.46
C GLY A 150 9.22 -1.25 5.86
N PHE A 151 9.43 -2.11 6.87
CA PHE A 151 9.17 -1.78 8.26
C PHE A 151 10.06 -0.63 8.75
N LEU A 152 11.37 -0.71 8.53
CA LEU A 152 12.31 0.35 8.93
C LEU A 152 11.97 1.70 8.27
N ARG A 153 11.66 1.68 6.99
CA ARG A 153 11.27 2.88 6.25
C ARG A 153 9.98 3.49 6.80
N SER A 154 8.95 2.66 7.00
CA SER A 154 7.66 3.12 7.53
C SER A 154 7.74 3.60 8.96
N PHE A 155 8.56 2.93 9.78
CA PHE A 155 8.81 3.34 11.16
C PHE A 155 9.54 4.69 11.21
N GLY A 156 10.53 4.92 10.34
CA GLY A 156 11.19 6.22 10.22
C GLY A 156 10.21 7.34 9.84
N GLN A 157 9.33 7.11 8.86
CA GLN A 157 8.29 8.08 8.49
C GLN A 157 7.27 8.32 9.60
N PHE A 158 6.88 7.26 10.30
CA PHE A 158 5.97 7.36 11.45
C PHE A 158 6.56 8.20 12.58
N LEU A 159 7.84 7.98 12.93
CA LEU A 159 8.53 8.81 13.90
C LEU A 159 8.62 10.26 13.45
N LEU A 160 8.97 10.50 12.18
CA LEU A 160 9.04 11.84 11.61
C LEU A 160 7.68 12.55 11.74
N ALA A 161 6.60 11.85 11.42
CA ALA A 161 5.23 12.37 11.52
C ALA A 161 4.86 12.72 12.97
N ILE A 162 5.26 11.93 13.96
CA ILE A 162 5.00 12.23 15.38
C ILE A 162 5.78 13.46 15.86
N PHE A 163 7.02 13.62 15.40
CA PHE A 163 7.88 14.73 15.84
C PHE A 163 7.60 16.03 15.09
N LEU A 164 6.85 16.02 14.00
CA LEU A 164 6.46 17.25 13.31
C LEU A 164 5.48 18.05 14.19
N PRO A 165 5.75 19.32 14.48
CA PRO A 165 4.80 20.16 15.19
C PRO A 165 3.62 20.48 14.27
N TYR A 166 2.49 19.83 14.50
CA TYR A 166 1.24 20.19 13.82
C TYR A 166 0.74 21.52 14.38
N CYS A 167 1.01 22.63 13.65
CA CYS A 167 0.53 23.95 13.96
C CYS A 167 -0.75 24.27 13.15
N GLY A 168 -1.89 24.24 13.80
CA GLY A 168 -3.17 24.68 13.20
C GLY A 168 -4.11 23.54 12.77
N PRO A 169 -5.31 23.87 12.28
CA PRO A 169 -6.22 22.88 11.74
C PRO A 169 -5.54 22.18 10.56
N CYS A 170 -5.26 20.91 10.71
CA CYS A 170 -4.55 20.13 9.69
C CYS A 170 -5.37 20.04 8.42
N VAL A 171 -5.00 20.88 7.46
CA VAL A 171 -5.46 20.79 6.07
C VAL A 171 -4.73 19.62 5.42
N SER A 172 -5.48 18.72 4.86
CA SER A 172 -4.97 17.50 4.24
C SER A 172 -3.95 17.76 3.13
N PHE A 173 -2.94 16.91 3.05
CA PHE A 173 -1.85 16.85 2.06
C PHE A 173 -2.29 16.68 0.59
N ALA A 174 -3.57 16.89 0.26
CA ALA A 174 -4.07 16.76 -1.11
C ALA A 174 -3.78 17.96 -2.03
N GLU A 175 -3.23 19.07 -1.50
CA GLU A 175 -2.99 20.30 -2.29
C GLU A 175 -1.56 20.52 -2.78
N THR A 176 -0.60 19.65 -2.49
CA THR A 176 0.81 19.87 -2.92
C THR A 176 1.15 19.26 -4.29
N GLY A 177 0.16 18.95 -5.11
CA GLY A 177 0.38 18.29 -6.40
C GLY A 177 0.01 19.08 -7.66
N LEU A 178 -0.45 20.35 -7.57
CA LEU A 178 -0.82 21.12 -8.77
C LEU A 178 -0.64 22.63 -8.52
N HIS A 179 0.57 23.10 -8.69
CA HIS A 179 0.93 24.42 -9.21
C HIS A 179 2.11 24.27 -10.13
#